data_1d08445f7da9b7c26c62cac57bd2e79c
#
_entry.id   1d08445f7da9b7c26c62cac57bd2e79c
#
_cell.length_a   1.000
_cell.length_b   1.000
_cell.length_c   1.000
_cell.angle_alpha   90.00
_cell.angle_beta   90.00
_cell.angle_gamma   90.00
#
_symmetry.space_group_name_H-M   'P 1'
#
loop_
_entity.id
_entity.type
_entity.pdbx_description
1 polymer ?
#
loop_
_entity_poly.entity_id
_entity_poly.type
_entity_poly.pdbx_seq_one_letter_code
_entity_poly.pdbx_strand_id
1 'polypeptide(L)'
;MIQPKPCSVLSLDIGDKRIGIAGCDPVGISITHLPAIFRNSFEQDLKEFGKICIERKVEGLIVGNPLDMHGKETKQSFQCKKYGFKLAKCLKLPLAFINEHCSTIEAKEKFSLKNDKTGRLDSAAAAILLQQWLIEGPDLDDSN
;
A
#
# COMPACT_ATOMS: atom_id res chain seq x y z
N MET A 1 -22.47 4.49 -6.81
CA MET A 1 -21.11 4.61 -6.24
C MET A 1 -20.13 4.98 -7.34
N ILE A 2 -19.35 6.00 -7.11
CA ILE A 2 -18.42 6.51 -8.11
C ILE A 2 -17.07 5.82 -7.92
N GLN A 3 -16.58 5.16 -8.96
CA GLN A 3 -15.24 4.58 -8.91
C GLN A 3 -14.20 5.68 -8.90
N PRO A 4 -13.07 5.48 -8.19
CA PRO A 4 -12.00 6.46 -8.23
C PRO A 4 -11.45 6.59 -9.66
N LYS A 5 -11.03 7.80 -9.99
CA LYS A 5 -10.40 8.05 -11.29
C LYS A 5 -9.07 7.31 -11.36
N PRO A 6 -8.84 6.46 -12.36
CA PRO A 6 -7.57 5.75 -12.45
C PRO A 6 -6.40 6.70 -12.63
N CYS A 7 -5.33 6.45 -11.90
CA CYS A 7 -4.08 7.18 -12.01
C CYS A 7 -2.95 6.30 -11.50
N SER A 8 -1.72 6.73 -11.70
CA SER A 8 -0.57 5.98 -11.22
C SER A 8 -0.47 6.13 -9.70
N VAL A 9 -0.73 5.06 -8.96
CA VAL A 9 -0.67 5.06 -7.51
C VAL A 9 0.21 3.92 -7.02
N LEU A 10 0.72 4.06 -5.80
CA LEU A 10 1.36 2.98 -5.07
C LEU A 10 0.43 2.53 -3.95
N SER A 11 0.31 1.22 -3.81
CA SER A 11 -0.39 0.59 -2.70
C SER A 11 0.63 0.01 -1.75
N LEU A 12 0.47 0.26 -0.46
CA LEU A 12 1.41 -0.14 0.58
C LEU A 12 0.75 -1.04 1.60
N ASP A 13 1.38 -2.18 1.87
CA ASP A 13 1.04 -3.05 2.98
C ASP A 13 2.17 -2.94 4.01
N ILE A 14 1.94 -2.16 5.05
CA ILE A 14 2.98 -1.80 6.01
C ILE A 14 3.10 -2.86 7.10
N GLY A 15 4.19 -3.61 7.08
CA GLY A 15 4.52 -4.58 8.12
C GLY A 15 5.57 -4.03 9.08
N ASP A 16 5.92 -4.82 10.08
CA ASP A 16 6.92 -4.43 11.09
C ASP A 16 8.31 -4.26 10.49
N LYS A 17 8.69 -5.17 9.61
CA LYS A 17 10.05 -5.20 9.04
C LYS A 17 10.09 -4.89 7.56
N ARG A 18 8.98 -5.06 6.86
CA ARG A 18 8.91 -4.90 5.41
C ARG A 18 7.64 -4.17 5.03
N ILE A 19 7.72 -3.45 3.92
CA ILE A 19 6.55 -2.80 3.33
C ILE A 19 6.37 -3.39 1.94
N GLY A 20 5.25 -4.09 1.73
CA GLY A 20 4.87 -4.59 0.43
C GLY A 20 4.37 -3.45 -0.45
N ILE A 21 4.71 -3.48 -1.73
CA ILE A 21 4.42 -2.39 -2.66
C ILE A 21 3.85 -2.94 -3.95
N ALA A 22 2.75 -2.37 -4.39
CA ALA A 22 2.21 -2.61 -5.72
C ALA A 22 1.91 -1.28 -6.39
N GLY A 23 1.98 -1.25 -7.70
CA GLY A 23 1.68 -0.05 -8.46
C GLY A 23 0.77 -0.36 -9.62
N CYS A 24 0.01 0.61 -10.09
CA CYS A 24 -0.78 0.48 -11.31
C CYS A 24 -0.34 1.49 -12.35
N ASP A 25 -0.68 1.21 -13.60
CA ASP A 25 -0.48 2.14 -14.68
C ASP A 25 -1.49 3.31 -14.58
N PRO A 26 -1.29 4.40 -15.33
CA PRO A 26 -2.19 5.56 -15.24
C PRO A 26 -3.64 5.29 -15.61
N VAL A 27 -3.92 4.22 -16.36
CA VAL A 27 -5.30 3.86 -16.74
C VAL A 27 -5.89 2.76 -15.87
N GLY A 28 -5.14 2.23 -14.90
CA GLY A 28 -5.64 1.27 -13.93
C GLY A 28 -5.88 -0.14 -14.47
N ILE A 29 -5.21 -0.52 -15.54
CA ILE A 29 -5.37 -1.84 -16.17
C ILE A 29 -4.38 -2.85 -15.60
N SER A 30 -3.13 -2.43 -15.41
CA SER A 30 -2.03 -3.31 -15.06
C SER A 30 -1.56 -3.05 -13.63
N ILE A 31 -1.51 -4.10 -12.83
CA ILE A 31 -1.00 -4.03 -11.46
C ILE A 31 0.34 -4.75 -11.41
N THR A 32 1.36 -4.06 -10.94
CA THR A 32 2.72 -4.59 -10.84
C THR A 32 3.08 -4.81 -9.38
N HIS A 33 3.55 -6.02 -9.06
CA HIS A 33 4.13 -6.31 -7.74
C HIS A 33 5.56 -5.79 -7.75
N LEU A 34 5.84 -4.82 -6.89
CA LEU A 34 7.18 -4.25 -6.78
C LEU A 34 7.95 -4.91 -5.65
N PRO A 35 9.28 -4.89 -5.68
CA PRO A 35 10.06 -5.42 -4.57
C PRO A 35 9.71 -4.69 -3.27
N ALA A 36 9.53 -5.44 -2.19
CA ALA A 36 9.22 -4.86 -0.90
C ALA A 36 10.42 -4.07 -0.38
N ILE A 37 10.14 -3.02 0.37
CA ILE A 37 11.17 -2.26 1.06
C ILE A 37 11.39 -2.90 2.43
N PHE A 38 12.64 -3.22 2.74
CA PHE A 38 13.02 -3.66 4.09
C PHE A 38 13.22 -2.41 4.92
N ARG A 39 12.38 -2.25 5.94
CA ARG A 39 12.37 -1.03 6.75
C ARG A 39 13.69 -0.84 7.47
N ASN A 40 14.19 0.37 7.41
CA ASN A 40 15.37 0.81 8.11
C ASN A 40 14.98 2.04 8.94
N SER A 41 15.55 3.20 8.64
CA SER A 41 15.04 4.45 9.19
C SER A 41 13.95 5.01 8.27
N PHE A 42 13.10 5.87 8.80
CA PHE A 42 12.11 6.55 7.97
C PHE A 42 12.78 7.33 6.82
N GLU A 43 13.92 7.94 7.10
CA GLU A 43 14.66 8.71 6.11
C GLU A 43 15.12 7.85 4.94
N GLN A 44 15.64 6.65 5.22
CA GLN A 44 16.05 5.71 4.19
C GLN A 44 14.85 5.20 3.41
N ASP A 45 13.78 4.86 4.11
CA ASP A 45 12.54 4.41 3.47
C ASP A 45 11.98 5.48 2.55
N LEU A 46 12.00 6.73 3.00
CA LEU A 46 11.53 7.88 2.21
C LEU A 46 12.32 8.04 0.91
N LYS A 47 13.63 7.85 0.95
CA LYS A 47 14.47 7.89 -0.25
C LYS A 47 14.07 6.82 -1.26
N GLU A 48 13.83 5.60 -0.77
CA GLU A 48 13.41 4.50 -1.64
C GLU A 48 12.05 4.77 -2.28
N PHE A 49 11.09 5.25 -1.49
CA PHE A 49 9.78 5.63 -2.02
C PHE A 49 9.89 6.77 -3.02
N GLY A 50 10.74 7.75 -2.75
CA GLY A 50 10.96 8.86 -3.66
C GLY A 50 11.44 8.42 -5.03
N LYS A 51 12.37 7.47 -5.08
CA LYS A 51 12.86 6.90 -6.34
C LYS A 51 11.73 6.22 -7.11
N ILE A 52 10.94 5.40 -6.43
CA ILE A 52 9.82 4.70 -7.05
C ILE A 52 8.79 5.69 -7.59
N CYS A 53 8.48 6.72 -6.82
CA CYS A 53 7.52 7.75 -7.23
C CYS A 53 7.96 8.50 -8.47
N ILE A 54 9.27 8.80 -8.57
CA ILE A 54 9.81 9.46 -9.75
C ILE A 54 9.76 8.54 -10.97
N GLU A 55 10.21 7.30 -10.81
CA GLU A 55 10.24 6.34 -11.91
C GLU A 55 8.85 6.06 -12.49
N ARG A 56 7.87 5.92 -11.62
CA ARG A 56 6.52 5.55 -12.01
C ARG A 56 5.58 6.74 -12.16
N LYS A 57 6.07 7.95 -11.91
CA LYS A 57 5.26 9.19 -11.95
C LYS A 57 4.02 9.03 -11.08
N VAL A 58 4.24 8.64 -9.83
CA VAL A 58 3.18 8.32 -8.89
C VAL A 58 2.39 9.56 -8.51
N GLU A 59 1.07 9.44 -8.53
CA GLU A 59 0.15 10.54 -8.26
C GLU A 59 -0.58 10.41 -6.93
N GLY A 60 -0.46 9.28 -6.26
CA GLY A 60 -1.10 9.08 -4.98
C GLY A 60 -0.65 7.81 -4.28
N LEU A 61 -0.98 7.70 -3.01
CA LEU A 61 -0.66 6.54 -2.18
C LEU A 61 -1.93 5.90 -1.63
N ILE A 62 -1.94 4.58 -1.63
CA ILE A 62 -2.97 3.76 -1.01
C ILE A 62 -2.31 2.99 0.12
N VAL A 63 -2.87 3.05 1.32
CA VAL A 63 -2.28 2.36 2.48
C VAL A 63 -3.32 1.44 3.10
N GLY A 64 -2.93 0.20 3.35
CA GLY A 64 -3.79 -0.75 4.06
C GLY A 64 -3.95 -0.37 5.52
N ASN A 65 -5.19 -0.41 6.00
CA ASN A 65 -5.51 -0.16 7.40
C ASN A 65 -5.91 -1.49 8.03
N PRO A 66 -4.98 -2.18 8.74
CA PRO A 66 -5.27 -3.51 9.28
C PRO A 66 -6.20 -3.42 10.49
N LEU A 67 -7.43 -3.85 10.30
CA LEU A 67 -8.42 -3.92 11.35
C LEU A 67 -8.42 -5.32 11.98
N ASP A 68 -8.98 -5.45 13.20
CA ASP A 68 -9.12 -6.75 13.82
C ASP A 68 -10.29 -7.52 13.19
N MET A 69 -10.54 -8.74 13.67
CA MET A 69 -11.60 -9.59 13.11
C MET A 69 -13.00 -9.01 13.31
N HIS A 70 -13.15 -8.02 14.18
CA HIS A 70 -14.42 -7.33 14.43
C HIS A 70 -14.52 -6.00 13.68
N GLY A 71 -13.55 -5.70 12.82
CA GLY A 71 -13.52 -4.46 12.06
C GLY A 71 -13.10 -3.24 12.86
N LYS A 72 -12.48 -3.44 14.01
CA LYS A 72 -12.04 -2.34 14.88
C LYS A 72 -10.57 -2.02 14.68
N GLU A 73 -10.22 -0.76 14.93
CA GLU A 73 -8.83 -0.33 14.85
C GLU A 73 -8.00 -0.95 15.96
N THR A 74 -6.74 -1.21 15.62
CA THR A 74 -5.76 -1.83 16.51
C THR A 74 -4.58 -0.89 16.68
N LYS A 75 -3.67 -1.23 17.59
CA LYS A 75 -2.41 -0.50 17.73
C LYS A 75 -1.65 -0.46 16.40
N GLN A 76 -1.64 -1.59 15.69
CA GLN A 76 -0.99 -1.68 14.38
C GLN A 76 -1.65 -0.77 13.35
N SER A 77 -2.99 -0.68 13.36
CA SER A 77 -3.68 0.20 12.42
C SER A 77 -3.34 1.66 12.67
N PHE A 78 -3.25 2.10 13.92
CA PHE A 78 -2.81 3.45 14.24
C PHE A 78 -1.39 3.73 13.76
N GLN A 79 -0.48 2.77 13.92
CA GLN A 79 0.89 2.91 13.46
C GLN A 79 0.97 3.01 11.94
N CYS A 80 0.19 2.19 11.23
CA CYS A 80 0.11 2.24 9.77
C CYS A 80 -0.42 3.57 9.27
N LYS A 81 -1.47 4.08 9.89
CA LYS A 81 -2.02 5.39 9.54
C LYS A 81 -1.01 6.51 9.76
N LYS A 82 -0.34 6.49 10.90
CA LYS A 82 0.68 7.49 11.22
C LYS A 82 1.81 7.48 10.20
N TYR A 83 2.28 6.30 9.85
CA TYR A 83 3.34 6.14 8.84
C TYR A 83 2.86 6.65 7.48
N GLY A 84 1.66 6.24 7.07
CA GLY A 84 1.08 6.65 5.80
C GLY A 84 0.92 8.15 5.67
N PHE A 85 0.40 8.82 6.70
CA PHE A 85 0.27 10.27 6.72
C PHE A 85 1.61 10.97 6.61
N LYS A 86 2.59 10.49 7.37
CA LYS A 86 3.93 11.08 7.37
C LYS A 86 4.58 10.93 5.99
N LEU A 87 4.48 9.75 5.41
CA LEU A 87 5.04 9.46 4.09
C LEU A 87 4.39 10.32 3.00
N ALA A 88 3.06 10.36 2.98
CA ALA A 88 2.31 11.13 1.99
C ALA A 88 2.65 12.63 2.09
N LYS A 89 2.75 13.14 3.32
CA LYS A 89 3.12 14.53 3.54
C LYS A 89 4.50 14.85 3.00
N CYS A 90 5.48 13.98 3.28
CA CYS A 90 6.85 14.18 2.81
C CYS A 90 6.97 14.06 1.29
N LEU A 91 6.20 13.18 0.68
CA LEU A 91 6.18 12.99 -0.77
C LEU A 91 5.25 13.98 -1.48
N LYS A 92 4.45 14.72 -0.73
CA LYS A 92 3.45 15.68 -1.24
C LYS A 92 2.45 15.00 -2.18
N LEU A 93 1.95 13.84 -1.74
CA LEU A 93 0.99 13.04 -2.50
C LEU A 93 -0.31 12.90 -1.73
N PRO A 94 -1.45 12.83 -2.44
CA PRO A 94 -2.71 12.48 -1.79
C PRO A 94 -2.70 11.03 -1.32
N LEU A 95 -3.58 10.71 -0.40
CA LEU A 95 -3.58 9.45 0.34
C LEU A 95 -4.99 8.89 0.45
N ALA A 96 -5.12 7.57 0.39
CA ALA A 96 -6.35 6.88 0.75
C ALA A 96 -6.00 5.67 1.61
N PHE A 97 -6.88 5.32 2.54
CA PHE A 97 -6.75 4.12 3.36
C PHE A 97 -7.79 3.10 2.93
N ILE A 98 -7.38 1.86 2.84
CA ILE A 98 -8.27 0.73 2.56
C ILE A 98 -8.31 -0.17 3.78
N ASN A 99 -9.49 -0.39 4.31
CA ASN A 99 -9.67 -1.30 5.44
C ASN A 99 -9.33 -2.72 5.01
N GLU A 100 -8.48 -3.36 5.78
CA GLU A 100 -7.92 -4.65 5.47
C GLU A 100 -8.48 -5.69 6.44
N HIS A 101 -9.34 -6.57 5.93
CA HIS A 101 -9.89 -7.69 6.69
C HIS A 101 -9.31 -8.98 6.13
N CYS A 102 -8.34 -9.56 6.81
CA CYS A 102 -7.78 -10.87 6.48
C CYS A 102 -7.12 -10.97 5.09
N SER A 103 -6.95 -9.88 4.34
CA SER A 103 -6.34 -9.94 3.01
C SER A 103 -4.90 -10.45 3.07
N THR A 104 -4.16 -10.10 4.11
CA THR A 104 -2.80 -10.61 4.30
C THR A 104 -2.80 -12.12 4.53
N ILE A 105 -3.80 -12.64 5.26
CA ILE A 105 -3.94 -14.07 5.50
C ILE A 105 -4.23 -14.79 4.19
N GLU A 106 -5.13 -14.25 3.38
CA GLU A 106 -5.44 -14.82 2.06
C GLU A 106 -4.21 -14.85 1.16
N ALA A 107 -3.42 -13.77 1.15
CA ALA A 107 -2.20 -13.71 0.37
C ALA A 107 -1.18 -14.76 0.85
N LYS A 108 -1.05 -14.93 2.16
CA LYS A 108 -0.16 -15.94 2.73
C LYS A 108 -0.61 -17.34 2.39
N GLU A 109 -1.90 -17.62 2.40
CA GLU A 109 -2.43 -18.91 2.00
C GLU A 109 -2.11 -19.22 0.55
N LYS A 110 -2.29 -18.25 -0.35
CA LYS A 110 -1.99 -18.41 -1.77
C LYS A 110 -0.51 -18.67 -2.05
N PHE A 111 0.36 -18.07 -1.28
CA PHE A 111 1.81 -18.12 -1.53
C PHE A 111 2.59 -18.82 -0.42
N SER A 112 1.89 -19.49 0.51
CA SER A 112 2.47 -20.09 1.71
C SER A 112 3.47 -21.20 1.45
N LEU A 113 3.50 -21.75 0.28
CA LEU A 113 4.39 -22.86 -0.07
C LEU A 113 5.81 -22.40 -0.38
N LYS A 114 6.06 -21.10 -0.38
CA LYS A 114 7.38 -20.57 -0.74
C LYS A 114 7.87 -19.60 0.32
N ASN A 115 9.06 -19.86 0.84
CA ASN A 115 9.78 -18.89 1.65
C ASN A 115 10.13 -17.70 0.74
N ASP A 116 9.35 -16.64 0.85
CA ASP A 116 9.56 -15.48 0.01
C ASP A 116 10.56 -14.53 0.65
N LYS A 117 11.82 -14.69 0.25
CA LYS A 117 12.89 -13.80 0.71
C LYS A 117 12.93 -12.47 -0.05
N THR A 118 12.12 -12.34 -1.10
CA THR A 118 12.12 -11.13 -1.95
C THR A 118 11.06 -10.11 -1.52
N GLY A 119 10.19 -10.46 -0.59
CA GLY A 119 9.08 -9.60 -0.18
C GLY A 119 7.89 -9.63 -1.11
N ARG A 120 7.84 -10.54 -2.09
CA ARG A 120 6.72 -10.65 -3.02
C ARG A 120 5.40 -11.00 -2.33
N LEU A 121 5.47 -11.72 -1.22
CA LEU A 121 4.28 -12.04 -0.42
C LEU A 121 3.63 -10.77 0.12
N ASP A 122 4.43 -9.85 0.64
CA ASP A 122 3.92 -8.56 1.12
C ASP A 122 3.38 -7.72 -0.04
N SER A 123 4.05 -7.78 -1.20
CA SER A 123 3.60 -7.07 -2.39
C SER A 123 2.32 -7.67 -2.98
N ALA A 124 2.11 -8.98 -2.80
CA ALA A 124 0.84 -9.61 -3.20
C ALA A 124 -0.33 -9.05 -2.40
N ALA A 125 -0.16 -8.85 -1.09
CA ALA A 125 -1.18 -8.22 -0.25
C ALA A 125 -1.43 -6.77 -0.70
N ALA A 126 -0.38 -6.02 -1.01
CA ALA A 126 -0.49 -4.66 -1.53
C ALA A 126 -1.25 -4.63 -2.87
N ALA A 127 -1.03 -5.62 -3.73
CA ALA A 127 -1.73 -5.72 -5.00
C ALA A 127 -3.23 -5.97 -4.80
N ILE A 128 -3.59 -6.77 -3.81
CA ILE A 128 -5.00 -7.02 -3.45
C ILE A 128 -5.67 -5.72 -2.99
N LEU A 129 -4.98 -4.94 -2.16
CA LEU A 129 -5.46 -3.64 -1.71
C LEU A 129 -5.68 -2.70 -2.89
N LEU A 130 -4.77 -2.70 -3.83
CA LEU A 130 -4.86 -1.84 -5.01
C LEU A 130 -6.04 -2.23 -5.90
N GLN A 131 -6.27 -3.52 -6.11
CA GLN A 131 -7.44 -3.99 -6.84
C GLN A 131 -8.73 -3.52 -6.18
N GLN A 132 -8.79 -3.64 -4.87
CA GLN A 132 -9.95 -3.22 -4.08
C GLN A 132 -10.18 -1.71 -4.23
N TRP A 133 -9.13 -0.91 -4.18
CA TRP A 133 -9.24 0.53 -4.34
C TRP A 133 -9.73 0.92 -5.73
N LEU A 134 -9.23 0.26 -6.77
CA LEU A 134 -9.65 0.55 -8.15
C LEU A 134 -11.13 0.27 -8.38
N ILE A 135 -11.72 -0.64 -7.60
CA ILE A 135 -13.15 -1.00 -7.74
C ILE A 135 -14.02 -0.14 -6.84
N GLU A 136 -13.62 0.06 -5.58
CA GLU A 136 -14.49 0.61 -4.54
C GLU A 136 -14.06 1.97 -4.00
N GLY A 137 -12.82 2.38 -4.22
CA GLY A 137 -12.28 3.58 -3.60
C GLY A 137 -11.87 3.35 -2.17
N PRO A 138 -11.78 4.35 -1.30
CA PRO A 138 -12.24 5.74 -1.47
C PRO A 138 -11.31 6.59 -2.35
N ASP A 139 -11.78 7.76 -2.71
CA ASP A 139 -10.96 8.69 -3.47
C ASP A 139 -9.73 9.14 -2.67
N LEU A 140 -8.70 9.55 -3.39
CA LEU A 140 -7.50 10.08 -2.77
C LEU A 140 -7.82 11.41 -2.09
N ASP A 141 -7.28 11.56 -0.87
CA ASP A 141 -7.45 12.76 -0.06
C ASP A 141 -6.12 13.50 0.01
N ASP A 142 -6.09 14.71 -0.51
CA ASP A 142 -4.91 15.56 -0.52
C ASP A 142 -4.96 16.69 0.50
N SER A 143 -5.82 16.57 1.51
CA SER A 143 -5.95 17.55 2.60
C SER A 143 -4.77 17.54 3.58
N ASN A 144 -3.73 16.82 3.28
CA ASN A 144 -2.53 16.79 4.10
C ASN A 144 -1.76 18.11 4.07
#